data_e017be25b32c683db7d37b5ce2cef289
#
_entry.id   e017be25b32c683db7d37b5ce2cef289
#
_cell.length_a   1.000
_cell.length_b   1.000
_cell.length_c   1.000
_cell.angle_alpha   90.00
_cell.angle_beta   90.00
_cell.angle_gamma   90.00
#
_symmetry.space_group_name_H-M   'P 1'
#
loop_
_entity.id
_entity.type
_entity.pdbx_description
1 polymer ?
#
loop_
_entity_poly.entity_id
_entity_poly.type
_entity_poly.pdbx_seq_one_letter_code
_entity_poly.pdbx_strand_id
1 'polypeptide(L)'
;MSDAYAARTQQNRNLEFRSEICYNSAMNALTLVHSIISSTVKKGETCIDATAGRGYDTAFLCGLVGESGRVVAFDIQQDAIDSTNKLLAERGLKAEVVHRSHEFMAEYAESESVSAIVFNLGYLPGGDHTIFTHADSSIRAITAGLELLRHGGVMCVSIYHGGATGYEERDALLEWLKELDTEKYQVLVVRFHNWKKDPPIPVIIMKF
;
A
#
# COMPACT_ATOMS: atom_id res chain seq x y z
N MET A 1 -13.99 11.36 -35.33
CA MET A 1 -12.63 10.79 -35.47
C MET A 1 -11.66 11.17 -34.33
N SER A 2 -12.01 12.10 -33.41
CA SER A 2 -11.15 12.57 -32.33
C SER A 2 -11.08 11.64 -31.11
N ASP A 3 -12.18 11.00 -30.74
CA ASP A 3 -12.27 10.25 -29.48
C ASP A 3 -11.53 8.90 -29.51
N ALA A 4 -11.50 8.22 -30.65
CA ALA A 4 -10.76 6.97 -30.83
C ALA A 4 -9.23 7.18 -30.80
N TYR A 5 -8.75 8.35 -31.26
CA TYR A 5 -7.34 8.70 -31.24
C TYR A 5 -6.88 9.04 -29.81
N ALA A 6 -7.71 9.79 -29.06
CA ALA A 6 -7.44 10.13 -27.66
C ALA A 6 -7.41 8.88 -26.77
N ALA A 7 -8.36 7.96 -26.95
CA ALA A 7 -8.41 6.70 -26.22
C ALA A 7 -7.17 5.80 -26.50
N ARG A 8 -6.71 5.75 -27.76
CA ARG A 8 -5.51 5.00 -28.15
C ARG A 8 -4.23 5.60 -27.58
N THR A 9 -4.16 6.94 -27.51
CA THR A 9 -2.99 7.65 -26.94
C THR A 9 -2.92 7.48 -25.41
N GLN A 10 -4.08 7.40 -24.74
CA GLN A 10 -4.16 7.12 -23.30
C GLN A 10 -3.81 5.66 -23.00
N GLN A 11 -4.25 4.73 -23.84
CA GLN A 11 -3.95 3.31 -23.71
C GLN A 11 -2.45 3.01 -23.94
N ASN A 12 -1.82 3.70 -24.89
CA ASN A 12 -0.38 3.60 -25.13
C ASN A 12 0.43 4.21 -23.98
N ARG A 13 0.05 5.35 -23.42
CA ARG A 13 0.70 5.92 -22.23
C ARG A 13 0.61 5.01 -21.01
N ASN A 14 -0.51 4.29 -20.83
CA ASN A 14 -0.67 3.33 -19.75
C ASN A 14 0.15 2.03 -19.99
N LEU A 15 0.39 1.65 -21.25
CA LEU A 15 1.27 0.53 -21.61
C LEU A 15 2.74 0.92 -21.47
N GLU A 16 3.13 2.14 -21.84
CA GLU A 16 4.48 2.68 -21.64
C GLU A 16 4.79 2.83 -20.15
N PHE A 17 3.85 3.33 -19.32
CA PHE A 17 4.01 3.39 -17.88
C PHE A 17 4.17 2.00 -17.23
N ARG A 18 3.49 0.96 -17.76
CA ARG A 18 3.68 -0.44 -17.34
C ARG A 18 5.02 -1.02 -17.78
N SER A 19 5.55 -0.62 -18.94
CA SER A 19 6.82 -1.14 -19.46
C SER A 19 8.04 -0.43 -18.89
N GLU A 20 7.97 0.84 -18.54
CA GLU A 20 9.09 1.59 -17.95
C GLU A 20 9.43 1.17 -16.52
N ILE A 21 8.46 0.67 -15.75
CA ILE A 21 8.70 0.16 -14.39
C ILE A 21 9.53 -1.15 -14.42
N CYS A 22 9.48 -1.93 -15.48
CA CYS A 22 10.06 -3.28 -15.51
C CYS A 22 11.48 -3.41 -16.07
N TYR A 23 12.03 -2.42 -16.76
CA TYR A 23 13.23 -2.69 -17.60
C TYR A 23 14.52 -1.99 -17.21
N ASN A 24 14.55 -1.01 -16.32
CA ASN A 24 15.78 -0.24 -16.05
C ASN A 24 16.13 0.09 -14.59
N SER A 25 15.37 -0.35 -13.61
CA SER A 25 15.73 -0.23 -12.20
C SER A 25 15.77 -1.60 -11.52
N ALA A 26 16.81 -1.84 -10.71
CA ALA A 26 16.86 -3.04 -9.87
C ALA A 26 15.55 -3.15 -9.05
N MET A 27 14.97 -4.35 -9.02
CA MET A 27 13.76 -4.61 -8.23
C MET A 27 14.03 -4.32 -6.77
N ASN A 28 13.27 -3.42 -6.17
CA ASN A 28 13.31 -3.11 -4.74
C ASN A 28 11.93 -3.41 -4.10
N ALA A 29 11.82 -3.22 -2.79
CA ALA A 29 10.58 -3.50 -2.05
C ALA A 29 9.38 -2.78 -2.65
N LEU A 30 9.51 -1.49 -2.95
CA LEU A 30 8.44 -0.67 -3.51
C LEU A 30 8.00 -1.15 -4.90
N THR A 31 8.96 -1.37 -5.82
CA THR A 31 8.63 -1.81 -7.18
C THR A 31 8.01 -3.20 -7.21
N LEU A 32 8.41 -4.10 -6.30
CA LEU A 32 7.80 -5.41 -6.13
C LEU A 32 6.33 -5.28 -5.68
N VAL A 33 6.09 -4.52 -4.61
CA VAL A 33 4.74 -4.27 -4.07
C VAL A 33 3.84 -3.63 -5.13
N HIS A 34 4.31 -2.58 -5.81
CA HIS A 34 3.56 -1.92 -6.88
C HIS A 34 3.22 -2.87 -8.04
N SER A 35 4.14 -3.76 -8.42
CA SER A 35 3.89 -4.75 -9.48
C SER A 35 2.78 -5.73 -9.10
N ILE A 36 2.76 -6.21 -7.87
CA ILE A 36 1.74 -7.13 -7.36
C ILE A 36 0.38 -6.43 -7.30
N ILE A 37 0.32 -5.24 -6.72
CA ILE A 37 -0.92 -4.45 -6.64
C ILE A 37 -1.45 -4.15 -8.05
N SER A 38 -0.59 -3.74 -8.99
CA SER A 38 -0.97 -3.47 -10.37
C SER A 38 -1.54 -4.68 -11.10
N SER A 39 -1.13 -5.90 -10.74
CA SER A 39 -1.67 -7.12 -11.33
C SER A 39 -3.02 -7.53 -10.74
N THR A 40 -3.36 -7.03 -9.56
CA THR A 40 -4.56 -7.39 -8.79
C THR A 40 -5.68 -6.38 -8.98
N VAL A 41 -5.36 -5.08 -8.90
CA VAL A 41 -6.34 -3.99 -8.89
C VAL A 41 -6.83 -3.66 -10.29
N LYS A 42 -8.15 -3.46 -10.42
CA LYS A 42 -8.83 -3.05 -11.65
C LYS A 42 -9.41 -1.64 -11.49
N LYS A 43 -9.70 -0.99 -12.63
CA LYS A 43 -10.41 0.30 -12.64
C LYS A 43 -11.78 0.17 -11.97
N GLY A 44 -12.15 1.19 -11.19
CA GLY A 44 -13.41 1.23 -10.48
C GLY A 44 -13.40 0.55 -9.11
N GLU A 45 -12.33 -0.13 -8.73
CA GLU A 45 -12.23 -0.83 -7.45
C GLU A 45 -11.84 0.11 -6.29
N THR A 46 -11.98 -0.39 -5.06
CA THR A 46 -11.58 0.31 -3.84
C THR A 46 -10.23 -0.18 -3.35
N CYS A 47 -9.35 0.75 -2.98
CA CYS A 47 -8.05 0.48 -2.36
C CYS A 47 -7.87 1.31 -1.10
N ILE A 48 -7.01 0.83 -0.18
CA ILE A 48 -6.64 1.53 1.05
C ILE A 48 -5.11 1.71 1.10
N ASP A 49 -4.69 2.95 1.39
CA ASP A 49 -3.34 3.25 1.84
C ASP A 49 -3.39 3.47 3.36
N ALA A 50 -2.93 2.47 4.11
CA ALA A 50 -3.00 2.50 5.57
C ALA A 50 -1.94 3.41 6.23
N THR A 51 -1.00 3.94 5.45
CA THR A 51 0.14 4.76 5.91
C THR A 51 0.49 5.80 4.84
N ALA A 52 -0.37 6.80 4.68
CA ALA A 52 -0.33 7.76 3.57
C ALA A 52 1.03 8.47 3.41
N GLY A 53 1.65 8.87 4.50
CA GLY A 53 2.99 9.46 4.51
C GLY A 53 3.12 10.67 3.59
N ARG A 54 3.95 10.55 2.55
CA ARG A 54 4.13 11.60 1.54
C ARG A 54 3.16 11.48 0.35
N GLY A 55 2.22 10.52 0.39
CA GLY A 55 1.15 10.36 -0.59
C GLY A 55 1.53 9.60 -1.86
N TYR A 56 2.73 9.03 -1.95
CA TYR A 56 3.19 8.37 -3.18
C TYR A 56 2.39 7.10 -3.49
N ASP A 57 2.14 6.26 -2.50
CA ASP A 57 1.33 5.05 -2.64
C ASP A 57 -0.14 5.40 -2.84
N THR A 58 -0.66 6.41 -2.12
CA THR A 58 -2.00 6.95 -2.37
C THR A 58 -2.18 7.38 -3.82
N ALA A 59 -1.24 8.17 -4.36
CA ALA A 59 -1.29 8.63 -5.75
C ALA A 59 -1.16 7.47 -6.76
N PHE A 60 -0.33 6.47 -6.46
CA PHE A 60 -0.20 5.26 -7.27
C PHE A 60 -1.52 4.48 -7.31
N LEU A 61 -2.16 4.24 -6.18
CA LEU A 61 -3.45 3.56 -6.08
C LEU A 61 -4.54 4.32 -6.85
N CYS A 62 -4.60 5.67 -6.73
CA CYS A 62 -5.52 6.50 -7.50
C CYS A 62 -5.35 6.33 -9.02
N GLY A 63 -4.09 6.23 -9.48
CA GLY A 63 -3.79 5.95 -10.89
C GLY A 63 -4.29 4.59 -11.36
N LEU A 64 -4.28 3.57 -10.51
CA LEU A 64 -4.76 2.24 -10.84
C LEU A 64 -6.29 2.17 -10.90
N VAL A 65 -6.97 2.66 -9.86
CA VAL A 65 -8.43 2.56 -9.77
C VAL A 65 -9.13 3.53 -10.72
N GLY A 66 -8.46 4.63 -11.11
CA GLY A 66 -9.02 5.65 -12.02
C GLY A 66 -10.16 6.46 -11.38
N GLU A 67 -10.82 7.31 -12.19
CA GLU A 67 -11.85 8.25 -11.71
C GLU A 67 -13.10 7.57 -11.12
N SER A 68 -13.41 6.35 -11.54
CA SER A 68 -14.57 5.58 -11.04
C SER A 68 -14.26 4.74 -9.81
N GLY A 69 -12.99 4.65 -9.41
CA GLY A 69 -12.58 3.92 -8.22
C GLY A 69 -12.48 4.80 -6.98
N ARG A 70 -12.18 4.17 -5.84
CA ARG A 70 -12.06 4.85 -4.56
C ARG A 70 -10.74 4.50 -3.88
N VAL A 71 -10.06 5.49 -3.34
CA VAL A 71 -8.89 5.32 -2.48
C VAL A 71 -9.15 6.02 -1.15
N VAL A 72 -8.93 5.29 -0.06
CA VAL A 72 -8.92 5.85 1.30
C VAL A 72 -7.50 5.77 1.84
N ALA A 73 -6.98 6.88 2.35
CA ALA A 73 -5.62 6.97 2.84
C ALA A 73 -5.59 7.45 4.30
N PHE A 74 -4.86 6.75 5.16
CA PHE A 74 -4.79 7.01 6.60
C PHE A 74 -3.42 7.47 7.02
N ASP A 75 -3.37 8.46 7.90
CA ASP A 75 -2.17 8.78 8.68
C ASP A 75 -2.56 9.47 9.98
N ILE A 76 -1.71 9.33 11.00
CA ILE A 76 -1.90 9.99 12.31
C ILE A 76 -1.16 11.33 12.39
N GLN A 77 -0.29 11.62 11.43
CA GLN A 77 0.51 12.85 11.42
C GLN A 77 -0.10 13.88 10.47
N GLN A 78 -0.37 15.09 10.96
CA GLN A 78 -0.91 16.18 10.13
C GLN A 78 -0.01 16.51 8.94
N ASP A 79 1.31 16.50 9.12
CA ASP A 79 2.27 16.72 8.03
C ASP A 79 2.15 15.71 6.89
N ALA A 80 1.80 14.45 7.21
CA ALA A 80 1.53 13.41 6.21
C ALA A 80 0.24 13.71 5.46
N ILE A 81 -0.82 14.09 6.17
CA ILE A 81 -2.12 14.48 5.59
C ILE A 81 -1.94 15.65 4.61
N ASP A 82 -1.25 16.71 5.06
CA ASP A 82 -1.01 17.91 4.25
C ASP A 82 -0.17 17.60 3.00
N SER A 83 0.88 16.79 3.19
CA SER A 83 1.76 16.34 2.10
C SER A 83 1.01 15.52 1.05
N THR A 84 0.19 14.56 1.50
CA THR A 84 -0.63 13.72 0.63
C THR A 84 -1.65 14.54 -0.13
N ASN A 85 -2.40 15.42 0.53
CA ASN A 85 -3.38 16.30 -0.11
C ASN A 85 -2.72 17.21 -1.16
N LYS A 86 -1.55 17.78 -0.85
CA LYS A 86 -0.78 18.59 -1.79
C LYS A 86 -0.39 17.80 -3.03
N LEU A 87 0.19 16.60 -2.85
CA LEU A 87 0.61 15.75 -3.97
C LEU A 87 -0.58 15.35 -4.86
N LEU A 88 -1.71 14.99 -4.26
CA LEU A 88 -2.93 14.64 -4.99
C LEU A 88 -3.44 15.84 -5.82
N ALA A 89 -3.48 17.02 -5.21
CA ALA A 89 -3.90 18.25 -5.91
C ALA A 89 -2.98 18.58 -7.10
N GLU A 90 -1.66 18.51 -6.92
CA GLU A 90 -0.66 18.74 -7.98
C GLU A 90 -0.81 17.76 -9.15
N ARG A 91 -1.28 16.53 -8.89
CA ARG A 91 -1.49 15.49 -9.90
C ARG A 91 -2.90 15.41 -10.44
N GLY A 92 -3.82 16.22 -9.94
CA GLY A 92 -5.25 16.17 -10.31
C GLY A 92 -5.93 14.85 -9.90
N LEU A 93 -5.42 14.20 -8.84
CA LEU A 93 -5.94 12.96 -8.30
C LEU A 93 -6.86 13.23 -7.10
N LYS A 94 -7.73 12.25 -6.78
CA LYS A 94 -8.65 12.33 -5.64
C LYS A 94 -8.57 11.07 -4.80
N ALA A 95 -8.44 11.24 -3.49
CA ALA A 95 -8.60 10.20 -2.47
C ALA A 95 -9.29 10.80 -1.24
N GLU A 96 -9.86 9.94 -0.43
CA GLU A 96 -10.33 10.28 0.91
C GLU A 96 -9.15 10.17 1.87
N VAL A 97 -8.55 11.32 2.25
CA VAL A 97 -7.40 11.36 3.15
C VAL A 97 -7.87 11.61 4.56
N VAL A 98 -7.61 10.66 5.45
CA VAL A 98 -8.17 10.60 6.81
C VAL A 98 -7.08 10.78 7.86
N HIS A 99 -7.18 11.84 8.66
CA HIS A 99 -6.29 12.08 9.80
C HIS A 99 -6.70 11.22 10.99
N ARG A 100 -6.38 9.93 10.92
CA ARG A 100 -6.75 8.94 11.94
C ARG A 100 -5.85 7.70 11.85
N SER A 101 -5.77 6.93 12.94
CA SER A 101 -5.08 5.63 12.91
C SER A 101 -5.73 4.67 11.92
N HIS A 102 -4.91 3.92 11.20
CA HIS A 102 -5.32 2.86 10.29
C HIS A 102 -6.08 1.72 10.99
N GLU A 103 -6.04 1.63 12.31
CA GLU A 103 -6.83 0.66 13.09
C GLU A 103 -8.34 0.81 12.87
N PHE A 104 -8.77 2.00 12.46
CA PHE A 104 -10.18 2.33 12.22
C PHE A 104 -10.62 2.17 10.77
N MET A 105 -9.81 1.54 9.90
CA MET A 105 -10.14 1.42 8.47
C MET A 105 -11.45 0.67 8.19
N ALA A 106 -11.89 -0.20 9.11
CA ALA A 106 -13.17 -0.90 9.00
C ALA A 106 -14.41 0.02 9.01
N GLU A 107 -14.25 1.28 9.46
CA GLU A 107 -15.35 2.26 9.41
C GLU A 107 -15.48 2.92 8.01
N TYR A 108 -14.55 2.68 7.10
CA TYR A 108 -14.44 3.36 5.80
C TYR A 108 -14.65 2.47 4.58
N ALA A 109 -14.78 1.17 4.77
CA ALA A 109 -15.07 0.22 3.69
C ALA A 109 -15.92 -0.93 4.22
N GLU A 110 -16.68 -1.55 3.32
CA GLU A 110 -17.46 -2.74 3.65
C GLU A 110 -16.56 -3.98 3.68
N SER A 111 -16.96 -5.00 4.43
CA SER A 111 -16.28 -6.29 4.41
C SER A 111 -16.20 -6.83 2.97
N GLU A 112 -15.08 -7.44 2.62
CA GLU A 112 -14.85 -8.08 1.32
C GLU A 112 -15.00 -7.17 0.08
N SER A 113 -14.82 -5.84 0.26
CA SER A 113 -14.97 -4.86 -0.83
C SER A 113 -13.66 -4.27 -1.35
N VAL A 114 -12.54 -4.46 -0.65
CA VAL A 114 -11.27 -3.82 -0.93
C VAL A 114 -10.37 -4.73 -1.75
N SER A 115 -9.83 -4.22 -2.86
CA SER A 115 -8.97 -4.98 -3.78
C SER A 115 -7.51 -5.01 -3.35
N ALA A 116 -7.03 -3.91 -2.80
CA ALA A 116 -5.67 -3.84 -2.29
C ALA A 116 -5.58 -2.93 -1.07
N ILE A 117 -4.73 -3.34 -0.12
CA ILE A 117 -4.35 -2.53 1.05
C ILE A 117 -2.83 -2.46 1.07
N VAL A 118 -2.27 -1.25 1.26
CA VAL A 118 -0.83 -1.06 1.40
C VAL A 118 -0.49 -0.48 2.77
N PHE A 119 0.57 -1.01 3.37
CA PHE A 119 1.18 -0.53 4.61
C PHE A 119 2.67 -0.30 4.38
N ASN A 120 3.19 0.82 4.88
CA ASN A 120 4.61 1.06 5.08
C ASN A 120 4.84 1.28 6.57
N LEU A 121 5.17 0.21 7.30
CA LEU A 121 5.34 0.24 8.75
C LEU A 121 6.72 0.76 9.12
N GLY A 122 6.76 1.75 10.00
CA GLY A 122 7.96 2.44 10.42
C GLY A 122 7.66 3.88 10.81
N TYR A 123 8.53 4.81 10.43
CA TYR A 123 8.39 6.24 10.68
C TYR A 123 8.26 7.03 9.37
N LEU A 124 7.65 8.22 9.45
CA LEU A 124 7.54 9.12 8.31
C LEU A 124 8.93 9.70 7.93
N PRO A 125 9.43 9.46 6.71
CA PRO A 125 10.72 10.03 6.29
C PRO A 125 10.72 11.57 6.36
N GLY A 126 11.66 12.11 7.15
CA GLY A 126 11.76 13.56 7.42
C GLY A 126 10.68 14.12 8.36
N GLY A 127 9.90 13.27 9.01
CA GLY A 127 8.95 13.62 10.07
C GLY A 127 9.54 13.46 11.48
N ASP A 128 8.67 13.45 12.47
CA ASP A 128 9.03 13.21 13.86
C ASP A 128 9.33 11.71 14.06
N HIS A 129 10.60 11.38 14.29
CA HIS A 129 11.06 10.02 14.49
C HIS A 129 10.62 9.40 15.84
N THR A 130 9.98 10.17 16.72
CA THR A 130 9.36 9.64 17.95
C THR A 130 7.98 9.02 17.68
N ILE A 131 7.39 9.31 16.51
CA ILE A 131 6.11 8.77 16.06
C ILE A 131 6.41 7.66 15.07
N PHE A 132 6.17 6.42 15.47
CA PHE A 132 6.37 5.22 14.66
C PHE A 132 5.27 4.20 14.94
N THR A 133 5.15 3.20 14.07
CA THR A 133 4.20 2.11 14.23
C THR A 133 4.62 1.17 15.37
N HIS A 134 3.65 0.52 15.98
CA HIS A 134 3.85 -0.49 17.03
C HIS A 134 3.22 -1.81 16.63
N ALA A 135 3.83 -2.93 16.99
CA ALA A 135 3.36 -4.27 16.63
C ALA A 135 1.88 -4.48 16.92
N ASP A 136 1.41 -4.09 18.11
CA ASP A 136 0.01 -4.30 18.52
C ASP A 136 -0.98 -3.51 17.64
N SER A 137 -0.69 -2.24 17.33
CA SER A 137 -1.54 -1.42 16.47
C SER A 137 -1.50 -1.91 15.02
N SER A 138 -0.32 -2.30 14.54
CA SER A 138 -0.13 -2.86 13.21
C SER A 138 -0.87 -4.19 13.05
N ILE A 139 -0.80 -5.10 14.01
CA ILE A 139 -1.54 -6.36 14.01
C ILE A 139 -3.05 -6.13 13.99
N ARG A 140 -3.57 -5.22 14.84
CA ARG A 140 -5.01 -4.88 14.82
C ARG A 140 -5.45 -4.31 13.48
N ALA A 141 -4.67 -3.42 12.89
CA ALA A 141 -4.98 -2.82 11.60
C ALA A 141 -4.92 -3.84 10.46
N ILE A 142 -3.90 -4.71 10.45
CA ILE A 142 -3.79 -5.78 9.45
C ILE A 142 -4.97 -6.74 9.59
N THR A 143 -5.35 -7.13 10.82
CA THR A 143 -6.51 -7.98 11.07
C THR A 143 -7.79 -7.36 10.53
N ALA A 144 -8.05 -6.08 10.84
CA ALA A 144 -9.20 -5.35 10.30
C ALA A 144 -9.16 -5.30 8.76
N GLY A 145 -7.99 -5.03 8.18
CA GLY A 145 -7.81 -5.00 6.74
C GLY A 145 -8.07 -6.35 6.05
N LEU A 146 -7.71 -7.47 6.66
CA LEU A 146 -7.97 -8.81 6.13
C LEU A 146 -9.47 -9.09 5.96
N GLU A 147 -10.30 -8.58 6.87
CA GLU A 147 -11.76 -8.69 6.76
C GLU A 147 -12.32 -7.82 5.61
N LEU A 148 -11.65 -6.70 5.31
CA LEU A 148 -12.04 -5.81 4.22
C LEU A 148 -11.61 -6.31 2.84
N LEU A 149 -10.56 -7.13 2.75
CA LEU A 149 -10.09 -7.68 1.47
C LEU A 149 -11.17 -8.57 0.83
N ARG A 150 -11.45 -8.32 -0.46
CA ARG A 150 -12.26 -9.23 -1.27
C ARG A 150 -11.49 -10.52 -1.59
N HIS A 151 -12.21 -11.55 -2.03
CA HIS A 151 -11.58 -12.72 -2.66
C HIS A 151 -10.69 -12.31 -3.84
N GLY A 152 -9.47 -12.84 -3.90
CA GLY A 152 -8.44 -12.45 -4.86
C GLY A 152 -7.86 -11.05 -4.61
N GLY A 153 -8.16 -10.42 -3.47
CA GLY A 153 -7.54 -9.18 -3.02
C GLY A 153 -6.16 -9.41 -2.43
N VAL A 154 -5.37 -8.34 -2.32
CA VAL A 154 -4.00 -8.40 -1.80
C VAL A 154 -3.74 -7.32 -0.76
N MET A 155 -3.07 -7.69 0.32
CA MET A 155 -2.47 -6.74 1.25
C MET A 155 -0.96 -6.82 1.15
N CYS A 156 -0.32 -5.66 0.98
CA CYS A 156 1.12 -5.54 0.93
C CYS A 156 1.60 -4.74 2.14
N VAL A 157 2.46 -5.34 2.95
CA VAL A 157 3.04 -4.72 4.15
C VAL A 157 4.54 -4.63 3.96
N SER A 158 5.07 -3.41 3.84
CA SER A 158 6.51 -3.16 3.84
C SER A 158 6.95 -2.90 5.27
N ILE A 159 7.70 -3.83 5.87
CA ILE A 159 8.21 -3.69 7.24
C ILE A 159 9.56 -3.01 7.18
N TYR A 160 9.60 -1.72 7.56
CA TYR A 160 10.83 -0.97 7.74
C TYR A 160 11.36 -1.24 9.15
N HIS A 161 12.55 -1.77 9.24
CA HIS A 161 13.21 -2.09 10.50
C HIS A 161 14.54 -1.33 10.59
N GLY A 162 14.68 -0.59 11.66
CA GLY A 162 15.86 0.23 11.96
C GLY A 162 15.61 1.05 13.21
N GLY A 163 16.67 1.48 13.89
CA GLY A 163 16.53 2.13 15.19
C GLY A 163 16.22 1.16 16.34
N ALA A 164 15.88 1.69 17.51
CA ALA A 164 15.82 0.91 18.76
C ALA A 164 14.66 -0.10 18.84
N THR A 165 13.52 0.17 18.17
CA THR A 165 12.27 -0.60 18.33
C THR A 165 11.79 -1.29 17.05
N GLY A 166 12.32 -0.94 15.89
CA GLY A 166 11.86 -1.50 14.60
C GLY A 166 12.11 -3.00 14.45
N TYR A 167 13.12 -3.53 15.13
CA TYR A 167 13.40 -4.98 15.14
C TYR A 167 12.38 -5.76 15.96
N GLU A 168 11.91 -5.21 17.08
CA GLU A 168 10.89 -5.85 17.92
C GLU A 168 9.54 -5.90 17.21
N GLU A 169 9.13 -4.80 16.57
CA GLU A 169 7.91 -4.76 15.75
C GLU A 169 7.99 -5.77 14.59
N ARG A 170 9.10 -5.78 13.85
CA ARG A 170 9.35 -6.73 12.77
C ARG A 170 9.18 -8.18 13.22
N ASP A 171 9.85 -8.56 14.32
CA ASP A 171 9.88 -9.95 14.77
C ASP A 171 8.50 -10.38 15.30
N ALA A 172 7.79 -9.51 16.01
CA ALA A 172 6.43 -9.76 16.47
C ALA A 172 5.45 -9.93 15.29
N LEU A 173 5.54 -9.06 14.27
CA LEU A 173 4.71 -9.18 13.07
C LEU A 173 5.00 -10.47 12.30
N LEU A 174 6.27 -10.79 12.05
CA LEU A 174 6.65 -11.98 11.30
C LEU A 174 6.24 -13.27 12.02
N GLU A 175 6.24 -13.29 13.35
CA GLU A 175 5.75 -14.43 14.14
C GLU A 175 4.23 -14.54 14.04
N TRP A 176 3.51 -13.45 14.28
CA TRP A 176 2.06 -13.42 14.20
C TRP A 176 1.52 -13.82 12.81
N LEU A 177 2.20 -13.41 11.74
CA LEU A 177 1.79 -13.75 10.36
C LEU A 177 1.77 -15.26 10.09
N LYS A 178 2.50 -16.08 10.86
CA LYS A 178 2.48 -17.55 10.73
C LYS A 178 1.18 -18.17 11.23
N GLU A 179 0.43 -17.45 12.09
CA GLU A 179 -0.82 -17.92 12.69
C GLU A 179 -2.04 -17.63 11.80
N LEU A 180 -1.85 -16.92 10.66
CA LEU A 180 -2.95 -16.64 9.73
C LEU A 180 -3.48 -17.95 9.12
N ASP A 181 -4.83 -18.03 9.04
CA ASP A 181 -5.56 -19.17 8.52
C ASP A 181 -5.15 -19.50 7.06
N THR A 182 -4.47 -20.62 6.88
CA THR A 182 -3.94 -21.05 5.57
C THR A 182 -5.04 -21.51 4.60
N GLU A 183 -6.28 -21.67 5.04
CA GLU A 183 -7.43 -21.94 4.18
C GLU A 183 -8.00 -20.65 3.58
N LYS A 184 -7.65 -19.49 4.13
CA LYS A 184 -8.15 -18.17 3.69
C LYS A 184 -7.06 -17.27 3.11
N TYR A 185 -5.83 -17.41 3.61
CA TYR A 185 -4.75 -16.48 3.31
C TYR A 185 -3.46 -17.21 2.94
N GLN A 186 -2.79 -16.71 1.92
CA GLN A 186 -1.42 -17.08 1.61
C GLN A 186 -0.50 -15.91 1.95
N VAL A 187 0.52 -16.15 2.75
CA VAL A 187 1.50 -15.15 3.16
C VAL A 187 2.85 -15.44 2.52
N LEU A 188 3.40 -14.44 1.83
CA LEU A 188 4.76 -14.47 1.30
C LEU A 188 5.59 -13.40 1.99
N VAL A 189 6.77 -13.79 2.49
CA VAL A 189 7.76 -12.88 3.05
C VAL A 189 8.95 -12.84 2.11
N VAL A 190 9.25 -11.67 1.54
CA VAL A 190 10.31 -11.53 0.53
C VAL A 190 11.56 -10.93 1.16
N ARG A 191 12.72 -11.54 0.88
CA ARG A 191 14.03 -11.05 1.30
C ARG A 191 14.96 -10.90 0.11
N PHE A 192 15.64 -9.75 0.03
CA PHE A 192 16.65 -9.50 -1.00
C PHE A 192 17.99 -10.11 -0.54
N HIS A 193 18.25 -11.33 -0.98
CA HIS A 193 19.30 -12.20 -0.44
C HIS A 193 20.72 -11.64 -0.55
N ASN A 194 21.01 -10.88 -1.59
CA ASN A 194 22.36 -10.34 -1.89
C ASN A 194 22.52 -8.85 -1.59
N TRP A 195 21.54 -8.22 -0.95
CA TRP A 195 21.65 -6.81 -0.59
C TRP A 195 22.53 -6.63 0.66
N LYS A 196 23.47 -5.67 0.56
CA LYS A 196 24.40 -5.36 1.66
C LYS A 196 23.80 -4.50 2.78
N LYS A 197 22.71 -3.77 2.46
CA LYS A 197 21.94 -2.97 3.42
C LYS A 197 20.72 -3.78 3.82
N ASP A 198 20.16 -3.47 4.96
CA ASP A 198 18.96 -4.09 5.50
C ASP A 198 17.70 -3.41 4.91
N PRO A 199 17.21 -3.86 3.76
CA PRO A 199 16.08 -3.22 3.08
C PRO A 199 14.77 -3.56 3.81
N PRO A 200 13.69 -2.80 3.57
CA PRO A 200 12.37 -3.17 4.06
C PRO A 200 12.02 -4.59 3.61
N ILE A 201 11.30 -5.32 4.46
CA ILE A 201 10.81 -6.67 4.18
C ILE A 201 9.40 -6.56 3.60
N PRO A 202 9.19 -6.81 2.29
CA PRO A 202 7.85 -6.91 1.75
C PRO A 202 7.17 -8.19 2.23
N VAL A 203 5.98 -8.04 2.79
CA VAL A 203 5.05 -9.12 3.09
C VAL A 203 3.84 -8.96 2.18
N ILE A 204 3.48 -10.02 1.50
CA ILE A 204 2.32 -10.07 0.60
C ILE A 204 1.33 -11.08 1.18
N ILE A 205 0.12 -10.63 1.47
CA ILE A 205 -0.96 -11.47 1.96
C ILE A 205 -2.06 -11.49 0.90
N MET A 206 -2.36 -12.66 0.37
CA MET A 206 -3.41 -12.87 -0.63
C MET A 206 -4.58 -13.58 0.01
N LYS A 207 -5.81 -13.06 -0.17
CA LYS A 207 -7.06 -13.70 0.25
C LYS A 207 -7.63 -14.52 -0.91
N PHE A 208 -8.02 -15.77 -0.68
CA PHE A 208 -8.61 -16.69 -1.69
C PHE A 208 -9.77 -17.49 -1.11
#